data_d1a44dd04385c01bdcc43259ce20994c
#
_entry.id   d1a44dd04385c01bdcc43259ce20994c
#
_cell.length_a   1.000
_cell.length_b   1.000
_cell.length_c   1.000
_cell.angle_alpha   90.00
_cell.angle_beta   90.00
_cell.angle_gamma   90.00
#
_symmetry.space_group_name_H-M   'P 1'
#
loop_
_entity.id
_entity.type
_entity.pdbx_description
1 polymer ?
#
loop_
_entity_poly.entity_id
_entity_poly.type
_entity_poly.pdbx_seq_one_letter_code
_entity_poly.pdbx_strand_id
1 'polypeptide(L)'
;MATFSMNVEAQKTSNGKKVLVAYFSRSGNTKAIASHIKELTGGDLFEIQTAKPYPADYHTCTEVAKKEKNDNARPELKEKVKNIEEYDIIFIGFPNWWGTMPMPILTFLESYKLEGKIVIPFCTHGGGGEQSCFRDFVKNTSKATNKKGFITSGGAARPQVEKWLKEIDIIK
;
A
#
# COMPACT_ATOMS: atom_id res chain seq x y z
N MET A 1 -30.13 -27.08 16.10
CA MET A 1 -28.71 -26.76 15.87
C MET A 1 -28.64 -25.27 15.59
N ALA A 2 -28.15 -24.51 16.57
CA ALA A 2 -28.03 -23.04 16.41
C ALA A 2 -26.70 -22.74 15.71
N THR A 3 -26.75 -22.21 14.50
CA THR A 3 -25.59 -21.65 13.79
C THR A 3 -25.21 -20.34 14.45
N PHE A 4 -24.13 -20.37 15.22
CA PHE A 4 -23.47 -19.15 15.69
C PHE A 4 -22.83 -18.45 14.49
N SER A 5 -23.49 -17.43 13.99
CA SER A 5 -22.88 -16.49 13.07
C SER A 5 -21.93 -15.60 13.90
N MET A 6 -20.63 -15.86 13.83
CA MET A 6 -19.65 -14.93 14.37
C MET A 6 -19.67 -13.67 13.50
N ASN A 7 -20.37 -12.64 13.95
CA ASN A 7 -20.14 -11.28 13.48
C ASN A 7 -18.73 -10.89 13.94
N VAL A 8 -17.77 -10.97 13.01
CA VAL A 8 -16.50 -10.29 13.18
C VAL A 8 -16.80 -8.81 13.03
N GLU A 9 -17.07 -8.12 14.14
CA GLU A 9 -17.07 -6.67 14.14
C GLU A 9 -15.68 -6.22 13.71
N ALA A 10 -15.62 -5.55 12.55
CA ALA A 10 -14.42 -4.89 12.09
C ALA A 10 -13.95 -3.94 13.19
N GLN A 11 -12.76 -4.16 13.74
CA GLN A 11 -12.17 -3.27 14.72
C GLN A 11 -12.02 -1.89 14.06
N LYS A 12 -12.84 -0.94 14.47
CA LYS A 12 -12.69 0.46 14.04
C LYS A 12 -11.34 0.98 14.53
N THR A 13 -10.72 1.84 13.72
CA THR A 13 -9.55 2.60 14.16
C THR A 13 -9.84 3.27 15.51
N SER A 14 -8.82 3.52 16.31
CA SER A 14 -8.95 4.11 17.66
C SER A 14 -9.78 5.41 17.71
N ASN A 15 -9.99 6.07 16.55
CA ASN A 15 -10.68 7.36 16.41
C ASN A 15 -11.87 7.35 15.45
N GLY A 16 -12.39 6.19 15.03
CA GLY A 16 -13.52 6.10 14.09
C GLY A 16 -13.23 6.58 12.67
N LYS A 17 -11.96 6.71 12.29
CA LYS A 17 -11.52 7.18 10.97
C LYS A 17 -11.72 6.10 9.90
N LYS A 18 -12.12 6.52 8.69
CA LYS A 18 -12.29 5.61 7.54
C LYS A 18 -10.94 5.33 6.90
N VAL A 19 -10.62 4.06 6.71
CA VAL A 19 -9.32 3.57 6.23
C VAL A 19 -9.44 2.92 4.86
N LEU A 20 -8.54 3.29 3.95
CA LEU A 20 -8.28 2.60 2.70
C LEU A 20 -6.90 1.95 2.75
N VAL A 21 -6.81 0.72 2.29
CA VAL A 21 -5.54 0.00 2.10
C VAL A 21 -5.37 -0.28 0.61
N ALA A 22 -4.65 0.59 -0.06
CA ALA A 22 -4.30 0.45 -1.47
C ALA A 22 -2.93 -0.24 -1.60
N TYR A 23 -2.80 -1.18 -2.51
CA TYR A 23 -1.54 -1.90 -2.69
C TYR A 23 -1.32 -2.36 -4.13
N PHE A 24 -0.06 -2.40 -4.51
CA PHE A 24 0.42 -3.04 -5.73
C PHE A 24 1.27 -4.25 -5.33
N SER A 25 0.95 -5.43 -5.84
CA SER A 25 1.64 -6.67 -5.47
C SER A 25 1.84 -7.57 -6.67
N ARG A 26 3.06 -8.08 -6.87
CA ARG A 26 3.37 -9.03 -7.91
C ARG A 26 3.40 -10.47 -7.39
N SER A 27 4.11 -10.71 -6.29
CA SER A 27 4.33 -12.05 -5.73
C SER A 27 3.38 -12.43 -4.61
N GLY A 28 2.54 -11.49 -4.15
CA GLY A 28 1.61 -11.69 -3.05
C GLY A 28 2.12 -11.22 -1.68
N ASN A 29 3.39 -10.87 -1.54
CA ASN A 29 3.95 -10.42 -0.25
C ASN A 29 3.30 -9.11 0.24
N THR A 30 3.22 -8.11 -0.64
CA THR A 30 2.57 -6.82 -0.31
C THR A 30 1.08 -7.01 -0.03
N LYS A 31 0.41 -7.87 -0.81
CA LYS A 31 -1.01 -8.22 -0.62
C LYS A 31 -1.26 -8.83 0.76
N ALA A 32 -0.39 -9.71 1.23
CA ALA A 32 -0.53 -10.33 2.55
C ALA A 32 -0.50 -9.29 3.68
N ILE A 33 0.42 -8.33 3.61
CA ILE A 33 0.49 -7.23 4.59
C ILE A 33 -0.76 -6.34 4.49
N ALA A 34 -1.20 -6.00 3.29
CA ALA A 34 -2.44 -5.24 3.08
C ALA A 34 -3.65 -5.91 3.72
N SER A 35 -3.75 -7.24 3.61
CA SER A 35 -4.81 -8.03 4.24
C SER A 35 -4.77 -7.95 5.76
N HIS A 36 -3.58 -8.02 6.38
CA HIS A 36 -3.43 -7.84 7.83
C HIS A 36 -3.82 -6.43 8.29
N ILE A 37 -3.43 -5.40 7.54
CA ILE A 37 -3.83 -4.02 7.86
C ILE A 37 -5.36 -3.88 7.80
N LYS A 38 -5.99 -4.43 6.74
CA LYS A 38 -7.46 -4.42 6.62
C LYS A 38 -8.13 -5.08 7.81
N GLU A 39 -7.70 -6.29 8.19
CA GLU A 39 -8.27 -7.04 9.32
C GLU A 39 -8.14 -6.28 10.64
N LEU A 40 -6.99 -5.65 10.87
CA LEU A 40 -6.70 -4.93 12.11
C LEU A 40 -7.38 -3.56 12.20
N THR A 41 -7.67 -2.92 11.07
CA THR A 41 -8.24 -1.56 11.03
C THR A 41 -9.72 -1.52 10.64
N GLY A 42 -10.25 -2.62 10.09
CA GLY A 42 -11.58 -2.63 9.47
C GLY A 42 -11.68 -1.84 8.18
N GLY A 43 -10.55 -1.52 7.54
CA GLY A 43 -10.49 -0.74 6.31
C GLY A 43 -10.92 -1.49 5.06
N ASP A 44 -11.04 -0.74 3.97
CA ASP A 44 -11.32 -1.28 2.64
C ASP A 44 -10.02 -1.59 1.89
N LEU A 45 -10.01 -2.67 1.10
CA LEU A 45 -8.89 -3.03 0.23
C LEU A 45 -9.09 -2.49 -1.18
N PHE A 46 -8.01 -2.00 -1.79
CA PHE A 46 -7.96 -1.67 -3.20
C PHE A 46 -6.66 -2.19 -3.82
N GLU A 47 -6.76 -3.10 -4.77
CA GLU A 47 -5.61 -3.58 -5.54
C GLU A 47 -5.31 -2.62 -6.69
N ILE A 48 -4.12 -2.03 -6.68
CA ILE A 48 -3.63 -1.19 -7.76
C ILE A 48 -3.14 -2.11 -8.87
N GLN A 49 -3.80 -2.07 -10.01
CA GLN A 49 -3.44 -2.85 -11.21
C GLN A 49 -3.25 -1.92 -12.39
N THR A 50 -2.30 -2.25 -13.25
CA THR A 50 -2.10 -1.54 -14.51
C THR A 50 -3.06 -2.05 -15.58
N ALA A 51 -3.52 -1.16 -16.47
CA ALA A 51 -4.37 -1.52 -17.60
C ALA A 51 -3.71 -2.57 -18.51
N LYS A 52 -2.39 -2.43 -18.73
CA LYS A 52 -1.55 -3.43 -19.38
C LYS A 52 -0.83 -4.24 -18.30
N PRO A 53 -1.09 -5.56 -18.16
CA PRO A 53 -0.42 -6.39 -17.17
C PRO A 53 1.10 -6.44 -17.38
N TYR A 54 1.85 -6.54 -16.28
CA TYR A 54 3.28 -6.81 -16.35
C TYR A 54 3.55 -8.24 -16.84
N PRO A 55 4.70 -8.47 -17.52
CA PRO A 55 5.08 -9.81 -17.94
C PRO A 55 5.12 -10.79 -16.75
N ALA A 56 4.65 -12.02 -16.97
CA ALA A 56 4.71 -13.07 -15.97
C ALA A 56 6.14 -13.52 -15.69
N ASP A 57 6.99 -13.53 -16.73
CA ASP A 57 8.42 -13.80 -16.59
C ASP A 57 9.10 -12.74 -15.73
N TYR A 58 9.84 -13.19 -14.72
CA TYR A 58 10.51 -12.31 -13.78
C TYR A 58 11.51 -11.37 -14.44
N HIS A 59 12.40 -11.90 -15.27
CA HIS A 59 13.43 -11.11 -15.93
C HIS A 59 12.83 -10.03 -16.83
N THR A 60 11.88 -10.41 -17.67
CA THR A 60 11.18 -9.48 -18.57
C THR A 60 10.43 -8.40 -17.78
N CYS A 61 9.79 -8.76 -16.66
CA CYS A 61 9.14 -7.82 -15.78
C CYS A 61 10.14 -6.80 -15.20
N THR A 62 11.32 -7.25 -14.76
CA THR A 62 12.35 -6.35 -14.21
C THR A 62 12.87 -5.36 -15.25
N GLU A 63 13.02 -5.78 -16.51
CA GLU A 63 13.45 -4.90 -17.60
C GLU A 63 12.38 -3.85 -17.94
N VAL A 64 11.11 -4.25 -18.02
CA VAL A 64 9.98 -3.31 -18.20
C VAL A 64 9.95 -2.28 -17.07
N ALA A 65 10.04 -2.73 -15.82
CA ALA A 65 10.04 -1.85 -14.66
C ALA A 65 11.24 -0.88 -14.64
N LYS A 66 12.41 -1.33 -15.05
CA LYS A 66 13.62 -0.50 -15.19
C LYS A 66 13.43 0.58 -16.25
N LYS A 67 12.89 0.21 -17.39
CA LYS A 67 12.60 1.15 -18.46
C LYS A 67 11.58 2.20 -18.02
N GLU A 68 10.49 1.79 -17.39
CA GLU A 68 9.48 2.72 -16.85
C GLU A 68 10.08 3.71 -15.86
N LYS A 69 10.94 3.23 -14.95
CA LYS A 69 11.66 4.11 -14.01
C LYS A 69 12.55 5.11 -14.74
N ASN A 70 13.34 4.67 -15.70
CA ASN A 70 14.26 5.53 -16.45
C ASN A 70 13.52 6.58 -17.29
N ASP A 71 12.38 6.21 -17.85
CA ASP A 71 11.52 7.08 -18.65
C ASP A 71 10.60 7.96 -17.78
N ASN A 72 10.64 7.80 -16.47
CA ASN A 72 9.68 8.42 -15.53
C ASN A 72 8.22 8.22 -15.96
N ALA A 73 7.90 7.01 -16.38
CA ALA A 73 6.61 6.65 -16.95
C ALA A 73 5.47 6.72 -15.93
N ARG A 74 4.26 6.90 -16.43
CA ARG A 74 3.01 6.83 -15.65
C ARG A 74 2.10 5.79 -16.27
N PRO A 75 2.32 4.49 -15.98
CA PRO A 75 1.46 3.42 -16.49
C PRO A 75 0.01 3.67 -16.14
N GLU A 76 -0.88 3.51 -17.10
CA GLU A 76 -2.32 3.64 -16.89
C GLU A 76 -2.81 2.58 -15.91
N LEU A 77 -3.67 2.96 -14.97
CA LEU A 77 -4.30 2.05 -14.03
C LEU A 77 -5.60 1.50 -14.59
N LYS A 78 -5.84 0.22 -14.30
CA LYS A 78 -7.04 -0.51 -14.76
C LYS A 78 -8.32 0.08 -14.15
N GLU A 79 -8.27 0.44 -12.87
CA GLU A 79 -9.40 0.97 -12.13
C GLU A 79 -8.96 2.13 -11.24
N LYS A 80 -9.93 2.95 -10.83
CA LYS A 80 -9.74 4.05 -9.88
C LYS A 80 -10.54 3.79 -8.61
N VAL A 81 -10.03 4.29 -7.49
CA VAL A 81 -10.79 4.35 -6.24
C VAL A 81 -11.95 5.32 -6.42
N LYS A 82 -13.16 4.85 -6.18
CA LYS A 82 -14.33 5.70 -6.06
C LYS A 82 -14.35 6.32 -4.67
N ASN A 83 -14.78 7.56 -4.55
CA ASN A 83 -14.99 8.23 -3.26
C ASN A 83 -13.73 8.28 -2.37
N ILE A 84 -12.56 8.54 -2.97
CA ILE A 84 -11.29 8.67 -2.22
C ILE A 84 -11.39 9.73 -1.12
N GLU A 85 -12.22 10.74 -1.32
CA GLU A 85 -12.49 11.83 -0.38
C GLU A 85 -13.09 11.37 0.95
N GLU A 86 -13.76 10.23 0.98
CA GLU A 86 -14.38 9.67 2.20
C GLU A 86 -13.34 9.07 3.17
N TYR A 87 -12.13 8.80 2.70
CA TYR A 87 -11.09 8.18 3.52
C TYR A 87 -10.23 9.22 4.23
N ASP A 88 -10.01 9.00 5.52
CA ASP A 88 -9.16 9.83 6.37
C ASP A 88 -7.71 9.34 6.38
N ILE A 89 -7.56 8.02 6.32
CA ILE A 89 -6.27 7.32 6.36
C ILE A 89 -6.14 6.43 5.13
N ILE A 90 -5.05 6.58 4.41
CA ILE A 90 -4.74 5.77 3.23
C ILE A 90 -3.38 5.10 3.42
N PHE A 91 -3.39 3.78 3.54
CA PHE A 91 -2.19 2.97 3.43
C PHE A 91 -1.88 2.70 1.97
N ILE A 92 -0.62 2.80 1.58
CA ILE A 92 -0.18 2.51 0.22
C ILE A 92 0.99 1.55 0.29
N GLY A 93 0.77 0.33 -0.21
CA GLY A 93 1.74 -0.76 -0.22
C GLY A 93 2.32 -1.04 -1.59
N PHE A 94 3.62 -1.34 -1.63
CA PHE A 94 4.33 -1.64 -2.86
C PHE A 94 5.62 -2.42 -2.60
N PRO A 95 6.09 -3.20 -3.59
CA PRO A 95 7.42 -3.78 -3.54
C PRO A 95 8.47 -2.73 -3.90
N ASN A 96 9.69 -2.89 -3.35
CA ASN A 96 10.84 -2.13 -3.81
C ASN A 96 11.21 -2.60 -5.23
N TRP A 97 11.02 -1.74 -6.20
CA TRP A 97 11.42 -1.96 -7.59
C TRP A 97 12.52 -0.97 -7.99
N TRP A 98 13.72 -1.49 -8.20
CA TRP A 98 14.88 -0.69 -8.58
C TRP A 98 15.20 0.46 -7.60
N GLY A 99 15.04 0.20 -6.32
CA GLY A 99 15.41 1.11 -5.24
C GLY A 99 14.36 2.17 -4.90
N THR A 100 13.18 2.12 -5.52
CA THR A 100 12.10 3.07 -5.30
C THR A 100 10.72 2.43 -5.47
N MET A 101 9.67 3.22 -5.47
CA MET A 101 8.31 2.77 -5.78
C MET A 101 8.19 2.34 -7.24
N PRO A 102 7.40 1.30 -7.55
CA PRO A 102 6.96 1.04 -8.90
C PRO A 102 6.25 2.25 -9.52
N MET A 103 6.43 2.50 -10.81
CA MET A 103 5.83 3.67 -11.46
C MET A 103 4.30 3.73 -11.39
N PRO A 104 3.54 2.61 -11.37
CA PRO A 104 2.10 2.63 -11.12
C PRO A 104 1.70 3.30 -9.79
N ILE A 105 2.55 3.25 -8.77
CA ILE A 105 2.32 3.96 -7.50
C ILE A 105 2.33 5.47 -7.72
N LEU A 106 3.25 5.99 -8.51
CA LEU A 106 3.26 7.42 -8.86
C LEU A 106 2.01 7.82 -9.65
N THR A 107 1.57 6.98 -10.58
CA THR A 107 0.28 7.19 -11.27
C THR A 107 -0.87 7.27 -10.26
N PHE A 108 -0.91 6.37 -9.28
CA PHE A 108 -1.94 6.37 -8.24
C PHE A 108 -1.88 7.64 -7.39
N LEU A 109 -0.71 8.02 -6.87
CA LEU A 109 -0.54 9.21 -6.03
C LEU A 109 -0.93 10.51 -6.74
N GLU A 110 -0.62 10.62 -8.02
CA GLU A 110 -0.95 11.79 -8.85
C GLU A 110 -2.43 11.83 -9.27
N SER A 111 -3.16 10.72 -9.15
CA SER A 111 -4.57 10.62 -9.57
C SER A 111 -5.54 11.23 -8.55
N TYR A 112 -5.10 11.54 -7.34
CA TYR A 112 -5.97 11.97 -6.25
C TYR A 112 -5.42 13.17 -5.49
N LYS A 113 -6.33 13.95 -4.91
CA LYS A 113 -5.99 15.00 -3.92
C LYS A 113 -5.85 14.34 -2.55
N LEU A 114 -4.63 14.30 -2.03
CA LEU A 114 -4.30 13.68 -0.74
C LEU A 114 -4.12 14.69 0.39
N GLU A 115 -4.34 15.97 0.11
CA GLU A 115 -4.21 17.05 1.09
C GLU A 115 -5.17 16.82 2.27
N GLY A 116 -4.66 17.00 3.48
CA GLY A 116 -5.42 16.81 4.71
C GLY A 116 -5.63 15.37 5.15
N LYS A 117 -5.18 14.39 4.35
CA LYS A 117 -5.25 12.96 4.68
C LYS A 117 -3.98 12.49 5.36
N ILE A 118 -4.11 11.41 6.14
CA ILE A 118 -2.97 10.66 6.66
C ILE A 118 -2.63 9.59 5.62
N VAL A 119 -1.40 9.60 5.10
CA VAL A 119 -0.95 8.68 4.06
C VAL A 119 0.30 7.95 4.54
N ILE A 120 0.24 6.61 4.57
CA ILE A 120 1.22 5.75 5.25
C ILE A 120 1.72 4.68 4.30
N PRO A 121 3.05 4.63 3.99
CA PRO A 121 3.60 3.63 3.11
C PRO A 121 3.89 2.32 3.85
N PHE A 122 3.78 1.20 3.14
CA PHE A 122 4.40 -0.07 3.52
C PHE A 122 5.06 -0.71 2.32
N CYS A 123 6.26 -1.24 2.53
CA CYS A 123 7.11 -1.72 1.45
C CYS A 123 7.64 -3.11 1.74
N THR A 124 7.66 -3.94 0.71
CA THR A 124 8.31 -5.26 0.72
C THR A 124 9.54 -5.25 -0.17
N HIS A 125 10.55 -6.02 0.18
CA HIS A 125 11.77 -6.12 -0.63
C HIS A 125 12.33 -7.56 -0.62
N GLY A 126 13.18 -7.85 -1.58
CA GLY A 126 13.85 -9.15 -1.70
C GLY A 126 15.26 -9.22 -1.09
N GLY A 127 15.58 -8.32 -0.16
CA GLY A 127 16.89 -8.23 0.49
C GLY A 127 17.63 -6.89 0.29
N GLY A 128 17.14 -6.03 -0.61
CA GLY A 128 17.74 -4.71 -0.87
C GLY A 128 17.43 -3.63 0.18
N GLY A 129 16.49 -3.87 1.06
CA GLY A 129 16.06 -2.90 2.08
C GLY A 129 15.18 -1.78 1.53
N GLU A 130 15.08 -0.71 2.29
CA GLU A 130 14.23 0.45 1.99
C GLU A 130 14.75 1.27 0.79
N GLN A 131 16.08 1.43 0.69
CA GLN A 131 16.72 2.32 -0.30
C GLN A 131 16.05 3.70 -0.35
N SER A 132 15.48 4.09 -1.49
CA SER A 132 14.81 5.40 -1.64
C SER A 132 13.28 5.33 -1.54
N CYS A 133 12.71 4.16 -1.23
CA CYS A 133 11.26 3.95 -1.28
C CYS A 133 10.48 4.97 -0.45
N PHE A 134 10.79 5.13 0.81
CA PHE A 134 10.02 6.04 1.69
C PHE A 134 10.38 7.50 1.49
N ARG A 135 11.64 7.80 1.18
CA ARG A 135 12.04 9.17 0.80
C ARG A 135 11.26 9.66 -0.42
N ASP A 136 11.20 8.85 -1.46
CA ASP A 136 10.51 9.20 -2.69
C ASP A 136 8.99 9.24 -2.48
N PHE A 137 8.45 8.35 -1.63
CA PHE A 137 7.05 8.37 -1.24
C PHE A 137 6.66 9.68 -0.54
N VAL A 138 7.40 10.09 0.49
CA VAL A 138 7.16 11.35 1.22
C VAL A 138 7.25 12.56 0.29
N LYS A 139 8.24 12.58 -0.61
CA LYS A 139 8.38 13.64 -1.62
C LYS A 139 7.13 13.78 -2.49
N ASN A 140 6.52 12.66 -2.88
CA ASN A 140 5.33 12.63 -3.74
C ASN A 140 3.99 12.73 -2.99
N THR A 141 4.03 12.79 -1.65
CA THR A 141 2.86 12.96 -0.78
C THR A 141 3.00 14.14 0.18
N SER A 142 3.75 15.16 -0.20
CA SER A 142 4.13 16.30 0.66
C SER A 142 2.95 17.14 1.16
N LYS A 143 1.80 17.08 0.51
CA LYS A 143 0.58 17.77 0.95
C LYS A 143 -0.26 16.96 1.94
N ALA A 144 0.07 15.69 2.15
CA ALA A 144 -0.56 14.82 3.14
C ALA A 144 0.27 14.78 4.42
N THR A 145 -0.32 14.27 5.50
CA THR A 145 0.41 13.93 6.72
C THR A 145 0.96 12.52 6.58
N ASN A 146 2.28 12.36 6.64
CA ASN A 146 2.91 11.05 6.61
C ASN A 146 3.20 10.54 8.02
N LYS A 147 2.99 9.24 8.23
CA LYS A 147 3.46 8.52 9.42
C LYS A 147 4.55 7.53 9.03
N LYS A 148 5.27 7.02 10.03
CA LYS A 148 6.35 6.02 9.84
C LYS A 148 5.84 4.82 9.06
N GLY A 149 6.51 4.51 7.95
CA GLY A 149 6.20 3.36 7.11
C GLY A 149 6.63 2.03 7.72
N PHE A 150 6.10 0.94 7.15
CA PHE A 150 6.48 -0.43 7.47
C PHE A 150 7.33 -1.02 6.35
N ILE A 151 8.48 -1.59 6.70
CA ILE A 151 9.39 -2.24 5.75
C ILE A 151 9.68 -3.66 6.18
N THR A 152 9.65 -4.61 5.25
CA THR A 152 9.97 -6.01 5.52
C THR A 152 10.55 -6.72 4.32
N SER A 153 11.41 -7.70 4.57
CA SER A 153 11.89 -8.63 3.56
C SER A 153 10.86 -9.73 3.36
N GLY A 154 10.35 -9.86 2.14
CA GLY A 154 9.26 -10.79 1.86
C GLY A 154 7.96 -10.39 2.53
N GLY A 155 7.21 -11.36 3.07
CA GLY A 155 6.00 -11.13 3.84
C GLY A 155 6.28 -10.83 5.31
N ALA A 156 5.25 -10.41 6.04
CA ALA A 156 5.30 -10.24 7.48
C ALA A 156 4.13 -10.94 8.15
N ALA A 157 4.35 -11.44 9.37
CA ALA A 157 3.29 -12.02 10.16
C ALA A 157 2.38 -10.92 10.74
N ARG A 158 1.12 -11.27 10.98
CA ARG A 158 0.13 -10.35 11.54
C ARG A 158 0.59 -9.64 12.82
N PRO A 159 1.25 -10.30 13.82
CA PRO A 159 1.72 -9.63 15.03
C PRO A 159 2.72 -8.49 14.77
N GLN A 160 3.56 -8.61 13.75
CA GLN A 160 4.51 -7.57 13.37
C GLN A 160 3.78 -6.33 12.82
N VAL A 161 2.77 -6.55 11.99
CA VAL A 161 1.91 -5.49 11.45
C VAL A 161 1.12 -4.82 12.57
N GLU A 162 0.54 -5.60 13.48
CA GLU A 162 -0.20 -5.09 14.63
C GLU A 162 0.69 -4.20 15.52
N LYS A 163 1.90 -4.64 15.83
CA LYS A 163 2.87 -3.85 16.60
C LYS A 163 3.15 -2.51 15.94
N TRP A 164 3.41 -2.51 14.63
CA TRP A 164 3.64 -1.29 13.87
C TRP A 164 2.43 -0.35 13.90
N LEU A 165 1.21 -0.86 13.68
CA LEU A 165 -0.01 -0.04 13.70
C LEU A 165 -0.25 0.60 15.07
N LYS A 166 0.12 -0.08 16.16
CA LYS A 166 0.10 0.51 17.53
C LYS A 166 1.17 1.58 17.71
N GLU A 167 2.40 1.34 17.23
CA GLU A 167 3.50 2.31 17.30
C GLU A 167 3.19 3.63 16.57
N ILE A 168 2.38 3.59 15.53
CA ILE A 168 1.97 4.78 14.77
C ILE A 168 0.59 5.32 15.14
N ASP A 169 0.00 4.85 16.25
CA ASP A 169 -1.28 5.30 16.80
C ASP A 169 -2.47 5.16 15.83
N ILE A 170 -2.53 4.06 15.08
CA ILE A 170 -3.67 3.75 14.22
C ILE A 170 -4.67 2.86 14.96
N ILE A 171 -4.18 1.90 15.72
CA ILE A 171 -4.99 1.02 16.59
C ILE A 171 -4.49 1.12 18.03
N LYS A 172 -5.32 0.64 18.98
CA LYS A 172 -4.98 0.60 20.43
C LYS A 172 -4.21 -0.65 20.81
#